data_c9f9ad8256054c108f546b962b02bdbf
#
_entry.id   c9f9ad8256054c108f546b962b02bdbf
#
_cell.length_a   1.000
_cell.length_b   1.000
_cell.length_c   1.000
_cell.angle_alpha   90.00
_cell.angle_beta   90.00
_cell.angle_gamma   90.00
#
_symmetry.space_group_name_H-M   'P 1'
#
loop_
_entity.id
_entity.type
_entity.pdbx_description
1 polymer ?
#
loop_
_entity_poly.entity_id
_entity_poly.type
_entity_poly.pdbx_seq_one_letter_code
_entity_poly.pdbx_strand_id
1 'polypeptide(L)'
;IDAPDFNLGVERWLKQGGVRTVHDVSPSVWAWRENRAAKIAASADRVLCLFPMEPPIYARHGVDAVFIGHPLADAIPLQPDRDGARIALGEAVDAPLLALLPGSRLGEITRMLPTFLQAARLLQADVPGLRVMVPAANAQCRAAIEALVGDLPALRVLDGQAQAAMIASDVVLLASGTAALEAMLCKRPMVIGHRISGLTYAIVKAFGLLKSAHVSLPNVLAGETLVPELLQDDCTPANLHAALRHWFRDADAVAALQPT
;
A
#
# COMPACT_ATOMS: atom_id res chain seq x y z
N ILE A 1 10.33 -2.99 19.30
CA ILE A 1 9.79 -4.31 18.93
C ILE A 1 8.43 -4.09 18.26
N ASP A 2 8.27 -4.50 17.00
CA ASP A 2 7.01 -4.38 16.28
C ASP A 2 6.07 -5.57 16.64
N ALA A 3 5.48 -5.49 17.82
CA ALA A 3 4.53 -6.47 18.34
C ALA A 3 3.50 -5.78 19.26
N PRO A 4 2.50 -5.08 18.69
CA PRO A 4 1.61 -4.21 19.45
C PRO A 4 0.92 -4.90 20.63
N ASP A 5 0.45 -6.12 20.46
CA ASP A 5 -0.25 -6.84 21.55
C ASP A 5 0.70 -7.19 22.72
N PHE A 6 1.97 -7.49 22.44
CA PHE A 6 3.00 -7.69 23.45
C PHE A 6 3.38 -6.35 24.13
N ASN A 7 3.66 -5.33 23.34
CA ASN A 7 4.06 -4.02 23.86
C ASN A 7 2.98 -3.43 24.77
N LEU A 8 1.72 -3.46 24.36
CA LEU A 8 0.60 -2.97 25.16
C LEU A 8 0.45 -3.72 26.50
N GLY A 9 0.83 -5.00 26.55
CA GLY A 9 0.87 -5.78 27.78
C GLY A 9 1.96 -5.27 28.75
N VAL A 10 3.16 -5.04 28.25
CA VAL A 10 4.30 -4.50 29.01
C VAL A 10 4.02 -3.06 29.46
N GLU A 11 3.53 -2.22 28.58
CA GLU A 11 3.17 -0.82 28.87
C GLU A 11 2.11 -0.75 29.99
N ARG A 12 1.08 -1.61 29.93
CA ARG A 12 0.07 -1.68 31.00
C ARG A 12 0.67 -2.02 32.35
N TRP A 13 1.57 -3.00 32.40
CA TRP A 13 2.25 -3.41 33.62
C TRP A 13 3.12 -2.27 34.18
N LEU A 14 3.88 -1.58 33.34
CA LEU A 14 4.69 -0.43 33.72
C LEU A 14 3.82 0.74 34.22
N LYS A 15 2.73 1.06 33.52
CA LYS A 15 1.79 2.12 33.89
C LYS A 15 1.15 1.85 35.26
N GLN A 16 0.78 0.60 35.54
CA GLN A 16 0.27 0.19 36.87
C GLN A 16 1.32 0.36 37.97
N GLY A 17 2.60 0.24 37.63
CA GLY A 17 3.72 0.52 38.52
C GLY A 17 4.08 2.01 38.65
N GLY A 18 3.28 2.92 38.06
CA GLY A 18 3.51 4.37 38.12
C GLY A 18 4.54 4.89 37.11
N VAL A 19 4.99 4.07 36.17
CA VAL A 19 5.91 4.47 35.12
C VAL A 19 5.11 5.08 33.95
N ARG A 20 5.51 6.27 33.49
CA ARG A 20 4.93 6.89 32.31
C ARG A 20 5.25 6.09 31.06
N THR A 21 4.24 5.85 30.23
CA THR A 21 4.34 5.02 29.04
C THR A 21 3.90 5.79 27.79
N VAL A 22 4.67 5.64 26.71
CA VAL A 22 4.36 6.21 25.40
C VAL A 22 4.34 5.07 24.38
N HIS A 23 3.20 4.92 23.70
CA HIS A 23 3.04 3.93 22.62
C HIS A 23 3.41 4.59 21.28
N ASP A 24 4.45 4.07 20.66
CA ASP A 24 4.87 4.52 19.33
C ASP A 24 4.21 3.67 18.25
N VAL A 25 3.66 4.33 17.24
CA VAL A 25 2.87 3.77 16.13
C VAL A 25 1.50 3.22 16.58
N SER A 26 0.48 4.05 16.37
CA SER A 26 -0.92 3.64 16.55
C SER A 26 -1.24 2.36 15.75
N PRO A 27 -1.79 1.30 16.37
CA PRO A 27 -2.33 0.20 15.60
C PRO A 27 -3.55 0.70 14.82
N SER A 28 -3.64 0.38 13.53
CA SER A 28 -4.63 0.88 12.54
C SER A 28 -6.08 0.92 13.04
N VAL A 29 -6.35 1.74 14.06
CA VAL A 29 -7.67 1.88 14.72
C VAL A 29 -8.69 2.53 13.81
N TRP A 30 -8.24 3.31 12.83
CA TRP A 30 -9.06 4.02 11.86
C TRP A 30 -9.74 3.08 10.85
N ALA A 31 -9.14 1.91 10.57
CA ALA A 31 -9.63 1.03 9.52
C ALA A 31 -10.82 0.15 9.97
N TRP A 32 -10.78 -0.45 11.18
CA TRP A 32 -11.78 -1.46 11.57
C TRP A 32 -11.86 -1.82 13.04
N ARG A 33 -10.98 -1.34 13.90
CA ARG A 33 -10.90 -1.72 15.32
C ARG A 33 -10.84 -0.52 16.26
N GLU A 34 -11.72 0.45 16.09
CA GLU A 34 -11.78 1.64 16.95
C GLU A 34 -11.82 1.29 18.47
N ASN A 35 -12.50 0.21 18.84
CA ASN A 35 -12.53 -0.27 20.23
C ASN A 35 -11.14 -0.58 20.82
N ARG A 36 -10.09 -0.75 19.99
CA ARG A 36 -8.71 -0.86 20.47
C ARG A 36 -8.22 0.43 21.10
N ALA A 37 -8.66 1.59 20.65
CA ALA A 37 -8.28 2.88 21.22
C ALA A 37 -8.61 2.94 22.72
N ALA A 38 -9.81 2.47 23.12
CA ALA A 38 -10.18 2.40 24.53
C ALA A 38 -9.28 1.46 25.34
N LYS A 39 -8.79 0.35 24.77
CA LYS A 39 -7.88 -0.57 25.46
C LYS A 39 -6.49 0.03 25.64
N ILE A 40 -6.05 0.87 24.71
CA ILE A 40 -4.74 1.54 24.77
C ILE A 40 -4.70 2.53 25.92
N ALA A 41 -5.82 3.17 26.29
CA ALA A 41 -5.94 4.01 27.47
C ALA A 41 -5.43 3.35 28.77
N ALA A 42 -5.63 2.04 28.91
CA ALA A 42 -5.14 1.28 30.05
C ALA A 42 -3.65 0.94 29.98
N SER A 43 -3.01 1.12 28.84
CA SER A 43 -1.62 0.71 28.59
C SER A 43 -0.68 1.89 28.42
N ALA A 44 -1.09 2.93 27.69
CA ALA A 44 -0.26 4.08 27.39
C ALA A 44 -0.83 5.38 27.98
N ASP A 45 0.05 6.30 28.35
CA ASP A 45 -0.30 7.66 28.76
C ASP A 45 -0.40 8.57 27.53
N ARG A 46 0.38 8.27 26.48
CA ARG A 46 0.38 8.97 25.21
C ARG A 46 0.59 8.01 24.04
N VAL A 47 -0.03 8.32 22.91
CA VAL A 47 0.14 7.59 21.65
C VAL A 47 0.75 8.52 20.59
N LEU A 48 1.80 8.06 19.91
CA LEU A 48 2.39 8.73 18.77
C LEU A 48 1.75 8.17 17.49
N CYS A 49 1.04 9.02 16.76
CA CYS A 49 0.26 8.64 15.59
C CYS A 49 0.99 9.00 14.31
N LEU A 50 1.00 8.09 13.34
CA LEU A 50 1.61 8.31 12.03
C LEU A 50 0.66 8.98 11.03
N PHE A 51 -0.64 9.04 11.33
CA PHE A 51 -1.64 9.62 10.44
C PHE A 51 -2.50 10.67 11.14
N PRO A 52 -2.85 11.77 10.44
CA PRO A 52 -3.57 12.91 11.04
C PRO A 52 -5.00 12.58 11.47
N MET A 53 -5.63 11.52 10.91
CA MET A 53 -6.98 11.09 11.29
C MET A 53 -7.02 10.25 12.57
N GLU A 54 -5.88 9.83 13.14
CA GLU A 54 -5.84 8.96 14.32
C GLU A 54 -6.06 9.70 15.64
N PRO A 55 -5.43 10.86 15.92
CA PRO A 55 -5.63 11.56 17.19
C PRO A 55 -7.09 11.84 17.56
N PRO A 56 -7.98 12.26 16.65
CA PRO A 56 -9.41 12.45 16.97
C PRO A 56 -10.11 11.16 17.43
N ILE A 57 -9.66 9.98 16.96
CA ILE A 57 -10.20 8.69 17.41
C ILE A 57 -9.82 8.47 18.88
N TYR A 58 -8.57 8.68 19.23
CA TYR A 58 -8.06 8.54 20.59
C TYR A 58 -8.70 9.53 21.56
N ALA A 59 -8.92 10.77 21.13
CA ALA A 59 -9.57 11.80 21.92
C ALA A 59 -10.98 11.39 22.39
N ARG A 60 -11.76 10.69 21.53
CA ARG A 60 -13.08 10.15 21.90
C ARG A 60 -13.04 9.12 23.03
N HIS A 61 -11.88 8.51 23.25
CA HIS A 61 -11.63 7.51 24.29
C HIS A 61 -10.81 8.06 25.47
N GLY A 62 -10.58 9.39 25.53
CA GLY A 62 -9.83 10.04 26.60
C GLY A 62 -8.34 9.70 26.62
N VAL A 63 -7.77 9.29 25.48
CA VAL A 63 -6.34 8.99 25.33
C VAL A 63 -5.64 10.20 24.72
N ASP A 64 -4.53 10.63 25.34
CA ASP A 64 -3.65 11.64 24.78
C ASP A 64 -2.92 11.07 23.56
N ALA A 65 -3.10 11.66 22.40
CA ALA A 65 -2.48 11.21 21.17
C ALA A 65 -2.03 12.42 20.32
N VAL A 66 -0.87 12.29 19.69
CA VAL A 66 -0.28 13.35 18.87
C VAL A 66 0.15 12.77 17.51
N PHE A 67 -0.16 13.50 16.44
CA PHE A 67 0.34 13.21 15.10
C PHE A 67 1.80 13.68 15.01
N ILE A 68 2.71 12.75 14.67
CA ILE A 68 4.15 13.02 14.57
C ILE A 68 4.69 12.94 13.14
N GLY A 69 3.84 12.63 12.15
CA GLY A 69 4.25 12.35 10.79
C GLY A 69 4.67 10.89 10.57
N HIS A 70 4.92 10.55 9.31
CA HIS A 70 5.31 9.20 8.92
C HIS A 70 6.77 9.18 8.43
N PRO A 71 7.63 8.27 8.93
CA PRO A 71 9.06 8.24 8.57
C PRO A 71 9.32 8.13 7.07
N LEU A 72 8.45 7.49 6.30
CA LEU A 72 8.57 7.43 4.84
C LEU A 72 8.44 8.80 4.18
N ALA A 73 7.73 9.75 4.79
CA ALA A 73 7.61 11.10 4.25
C ALA A 73 8.92 11.89 4.36
N ASP A 74 9.77 11.54 5.34
CA ASP A 74 11.11 12.11 5.48
C ASP A 74 12.13 11.39 4.60
N ALA A 75 11.92 10.09 4.34
CA ALA A 75 12.84 9.26 3.58
C ALA A 75 12.68 9.42 2.06
N ILE A 76 11.49 9.74 1.57
CA ILE A 76 11.20 9.88 0.14
C ILE A 76 11.20 11.38 -0.22
N PRO A 77 12.05 11.82 -1.17
CA PRO A 77 12.08 13.22 -1.59
C PRO A 77 10.74 13.70 -2.12
N LEU A 78 10.38 14.97 -1.85
CA LEU A 78 9.16 15.59 -2.40
C LEU A 78 9.10 15.59 -3.92
N GLN A 79 10.27 15.60 -4.57
CA GLN A 79 10.43 15.46 -6.02
C GLN A 79 11.31 14.24 -6.28
N PRO A 80 10.72 13.04 -6.42
CA PRO A 80 11.48 11.84 -6.71
C PRO A 80 12.10 11.90 -8.11
N ASP A 81 13.40 11.56 -8.21
CA ASP A 81 14.14 11.53 -9.47
C ASP A 81 13.77 10.27 -10.28
N ARG A 82 12.74 10.41 -11.13
CA ARG A 82 12.24 9.32 -11.99
C ARG A 82 13.31 8.85 -12.97
N ASP A 83 13.99 9.78 -13.62
CA ASP A 83 14.94 9.46 -14.68
C ASP A 83 16.19 8.84 -14.10
N GLY A 84 16.70 9.36 -12.99
CA GLY A 84 17.79 8.74 -12.24
C GLY A 84 17.46 7.34 -11.75
N ALA A 85 16.24 7.09 -11.26
CA ALA A 85 15.80 5.77 -10.87
C ALA A 85 15.74 4.79 -12.06
N ARG A 86 15.27 5.24 -13.24
CA ARG A 86 15.29 4.45 -14.47
C ARG A 86 16.69 4.06 -14.90
N ILE A 87 17.59 5.02 -14.95
CA ILE A 87 18.99 4.79 -15.30
C ILE A 87 19.64 3.79 -14.33
N ALA A 88 19.42 3.96 -13.02
CA ALA A 88 19.94 3.07 -11.99
C ALA A 88 19.40 1.63 -12.12
N LEU A 89 18.16 1.49 -12.58
CA LEU A 89 17.55 0.19 -12.86
C LEU A 89 17.87 -0.35 -14.26
N GLY A 90 18.62 0.39 -15.10
CA GLY A 90 18.97 0.00 -16.47
C GLY A 90 17.78 0.04 -17.43
N GLU A 91 16.85 0.96 -17.22
CA GLU A 91 15.69 1.19 -18.07
C GLU A 91 15.84 2.47 -18.91
N ALA A 92 15.24 2.49 -20.09
CA ALA A 92 15.19 3.69 -20.91
C ALA A 92 14.28 4.75 -20.27
N VAL A 93 14.71 6.02 -20.33
CA VAL A 93 13.99 7.14 -19.68
C VAL A 93 12.62 7.37 -20.28
N ASP A 94 12.43 7.08 -21.55
CA ASP A 94 11.21 7.30 -22.34
C ASP A 94 10.32 6.07 -22.49
N ALA A 95 10.79 4.87 -22.07
CA ALA A 95 9.99 3.65 -22.17
C ALA A 95 8.82 3.66 -21.20
N PRO A 96 7.60 3.28 -21.60
CA PRO A 96 6.49 3.12 -20.67
C PRO A 96 6.78 2.00 -19.67
N LEU A 97 6.59 2.26 -18.37
CA LEU A 97 7.00 1.37 -17.29
C LEU A 97 5.89 1.19 -16.25
N LEU A 98 5.52 -0.07 -16.01
CA LEU A 98 4.58 -0.48 -14.97
C LEU A 98 5.31 -1.20 -13.84
N ALA A 99 5.13 -0.75 -12.60
CA ALA A 99 5.54 -1.51 -11.42
C ALA A 99 4.38 -2.37 -10.91
N LEU A 100 4.63 -3.68 -10.71
CA LEU A 100 3.69 -4.63 -10.11
C LEU A 100 4.15 -5.01 -8.71
N LEU A 101 3.36 -4.68 -7.69
CA LEU A 101 3.63 -5.00 -6.29
C LEU A 101 2.53 -5.93 -5.73
N PRO A 102 2.64 -7.24 -5.97
CA PRO A 102 1.57 -8.19 -5.61
C PRO A 102 1.50 -8.51 -4.11
N GLY A 103 2.40 -7.93 -3.31
CA GLY A 103 2.53 -8.15 -1.89
C GLY A 103 3.92 -8.63 -1.48
N SER A 104 4.17 -8.66 -0.16
CA SER A 104 5.45 -9.08 0.44
C SER A 104 5.40 -10.46 1.10
N ARG A 105 4.25 -11.14 1.07
CA ARG A 105 4.04 -12.47 1.63
C ARG A 105 3.66 -13.46 0.54
N LEU A 106 4.11 -14.73 0.67
CA LEU A 106 3.82 -15.78 -0.31
C LEU A 106 2.32 -15.91 -0.63
N GLY A 107 1.46 -15.86 0.39
CA GLY A 107 0.02 -15.97 0.22
C GLY A 107 -0.62 -14.78 -0.52
N GLU A 108 -0.02 -13.59 -0.45
CA GLU A 108 -0.42 -12.43 -1.24
C GLU A 108 0.00 -12.60 -2.69
N ILE A 109 1.27 -12.95 -2.92
CA ILE A 109 1.85 -13.16 -4.25
C ILE A 109 1.06 -14.21 -5.02
N THR A 110 0.86 -15.39 -4.44
CA THR A 110 0.12 -16.49 -5.11
C THR A 110 -1.32 -16.12 -5.43
N ARG A 111 -1.94 -15.26 -4.64
CA ARG A 111 -3.33 -14.81 -4.85
C ARG A 111 -3.45 -13.70 -5.87
N MET A 112 -2.54 -12.71 -5.82
CA MET A 112 -2.68 -11.47 -6.58
C MET A 112 -1.92 -11.48 -7.90
N LEU A 113 -0.71 -12.03 -7.92
CA LEU A 113 0.18 -11.94 -9.08
C LEU A 113 -0.43 -12.53 -10.37
N PRO A 114 -1.12 -13.68 -10.37
CA PRO A 114 -1.72 -14.21 -11.60
C PRO A 114 -2.71 -13.24 -12.25
N THR A 115 -3.54 -12.57 -11.44
CA THR A 115 -4.51 -11.56 -11.93
C THR A 115 -3.79 -10.30 -12.45
N PHE A 116 -2.74 -9.87 -11.76
CA PHE A 116 -1.93 -8.71 -12.16
C PHE A 116 -1.18 -8.97 -13.47
N LEU A 117 -0.60 -10.16 -13.64
CA LEU A 117 0.08 -10.54 -14.89
C LEU A 117 -0.86 -10.58 -16.08
N GLN A 118 -2.09 -11.06 -15.88
CA GLN A 118 -3.11 -11.04 -16.95
C GLN A 118 -3.48 -9.60 -17.32
N ALA A 119 -3.65 -8.71 -16.35
CA ALA A 119 -3.91 -7.29 -16.61
C ALA A 119 -2.73 -6.62 -17.35
N ALA A 120 -1.48 -6.93 -16.96
CA ALA A 120 -0.28 -6.44 -17.61
C ALA A 120 -0.16 -6.92 -19.07
N ARG A 121 -0.51 -8.19 -19.35
CA ARG A 121 -0.57 -8.71 -20.74
C ARG A 121 -1.57 -7.95 -21.60
N LEU A 122 -2.76 -7.67 -21.07
CA LEU A 122 -3.76 -6.87 -21.79
C LEU A 122 -3.22 -5.45 -22.03
N LEU A 123 -2.54 -4.87 -21.05
CA LEU A 123 -2.00 -3.52 -21.16
C LEU A 123 -0.85 -3.45 -22.19
N GLN A 124 -0.01 -4.48 -22.32
CA GLN A 124 1.05 -4.55 -23.33
C GLN A 124 0.52 -4.50 -24.76
N ALA A 125 -0.70 -5.00 -25.00
CA ALA A 125 -1.34 -4.88 -26.30
C ALA A 125 -1.78 -3.43 -26.63
N ASP A 126 -2.10 -2.65 -25.58
CA ASP A 126 -2.56 -1.26 -25.71
C ASP A 126 -1.45 -0.21 -25.60
N VAL A 127 -0.31 -0.56 -24.97
CA VAL A 127 0.83 0.32 -24.70
C VAL A 127 2.08 -0.31 -25.32
N PRO A 128 2.43 0.04 -26.56
CA PRO A 128 3.61 -0.51 -27.23
C PRO A 128 4.89 -0.22 -26.45
N GLY A 129 5.75 -1.22 -26.32
CA GLY A 129 7.01 -1.10 -25.59
C GLY A 129 6.90 -1.10 -24.06
N LEU A 130 5.71 -1.38 -23.50
CA LEU A 130 5.50 -1.44 -22.06
C LEU A 130 6.44 -2.43 -21.41
N ARG A 131 7.22 -1.95 -20.45
CA ARG A 131 8.07 -2.75 -19.57
C ARG A 131 7.38 -2.95 -18.23
N VAL A 132 7.65 -4.08 -17.60
CA VAL A 132 7.04 -4.46 -16.33
C VAL A 132 8.13 -4.81 -15.32
N MET A 133 8.06 -4.23 -14.14
CA MET A 133 8.95 -4.56 -13.02
C MET A 133 8.18 -5.16 -11.86
N VAL A 134 8.71 -6.24 -11.29
CA VAL A 134 8.13 -6.90 -10.10
C VAL A 134 9.20 -6.98 -9.02
N PRO A 135 9.21 -6.08 -8.04
CA PRO A 135 10.15 -6.15 -6.93
C PRO A 135 9.78 -7.28 -5.97
N ALA A 136 10.73 -8.15 -5.68
CA ALA A 136 10.59 -9.26 -4.73
C ALA A 136 11.15 -8.84 -3.36
N ALA A 137 10.37 -9.00 -2.30
CA ALA A 137 10.77 -8.58 -0.95
C ALA A 137 11.94 -9.40 -0.36
N ASN A 138 12.06 -10.65 -0.79
CA ASN A 138 13.12 -11.60 -0.38
C ASN A 138 13.24 -12.75 -1.38
N ALA A 139 14.22 -13.64 -1.18
CA ALA A 139 14.50 -14.75 -2.07
C ALA A 139 13.31 -15.74 -2.23
N GLN A 140 12.53 -15.98 -1.16
CA GLN A 140 11.36 -16.86 -1.24
C GLN A 140 10.25 -16.20 -2.09
N CYS A 141 10.03 -14.90 -1.93
CA CYS A 141 9.10 -14.14 -2.75
C CYS A 141 9.57 -14.12 -4.21
N ARG A 142 10.88 -13.94 -4.46
CA ARG A 142 11.45 -14.01 -5.80
C ARG A 142 11.16 -15.35 -6.48
N ALA A 143 11.47 -16.46 -5.84
CA ALA A 143 11.21 -17.78 -6.39
C ALA A 143 9.72 -18.01 -6.69
N ALA A 144 8.82 -17.54 -5.81
CA ALA A 144 7.37 -17.62 -6.03
C ALA A 144 6.90 -16.75 -7.20
N ILE A 145 7.46 -15.56 -7.38
CA ILE A 145 7.18 -14.68 -8.50
C ILE A 145 7.66 -15.31 -9.81
N GLU A 146 8.90 -15.76 -9.87
CA GLU A 146 9.51 -16.40 -11.04
C GLU A 146 8.74 -17.63 -11.51
N ALA A 147 8.21 -18.42 -10.58
CA ALA A 147 7.36 -19.57 -10.89
C ALA A 147 6.02 -19.20 -11.54
N LEU A 148 5.54 -17.96 -11.36
CA LEU A 148 4.23 -17.49 -11.83
C LEU A 148 4.31 -16.60 -13.08
N VAL A 149 5.45 -15.93 -13.28
CA VAL A 149 5.61 -14.91 -14.34
C VAL A 149 5.44 -15.49 -15.75
N GLY A 150 5.92 -16.73 -15.97
CA GLY A 150 5.87 -17.37 -17.29
C GLY A 150 6.65 -16.57 -18.34
N ASP A 151 6.07 -16.43 -19.53
CA ASP A 151 6.67 -15.81 -20.72
C ASP A 151 6.21 -14.38 -20.98
N LEU A 152 5.87 -13.60 -19.95
CA LEU A 152 5.45 -12.21 -20.15
C LEU A 152 6.63 -11.38 -20.71
N PRO A 153 6.53 -10.85 -21.94
CA PRO A 153 7.61 -10.09 -22.54
C PRO A 153 7.99 -8.85 -21.73
N ALA A 154 9.27 -8.48 -21.75
CA ALA A 154 9.81 -7.28 -21.10
C ALA A 154 9.47 -7.16 -19.60
N LEU A 155 9.24 -8.28 -18.91
CA LEU A 155 9.10 -8.32 -17.47
C LEU A 155 10.44 -8.61 -16.80
N ARG A 156 10.76 -7.86 -15.76
CA ARG A 156 11.92 -8.07 -14.89
C ARG A 156 11.50 -8.25 -13.44
N VAL A 157 12.04 -9.26 -12.80
CA VAL A 157 11.96 -9.43 -11.34
C VAL A 157 13.19 -8.79 -10.72
N LEU A 158 12.97 -7.92 -9.72
CA LEU A 158 14.02 -7.21 -8.99
C LEU A 158 14.20 -7.82 -7.60
N ASP A 159 15.43 -7.80 -7.08
CA ASP A 159 15.71 -8.17 -5.68
C ASP A 159 15.53 -6.95 -4.79
N GLY A 160 14.43 -6.92 -4.03
CA GLY A 160 14.03 -5.71 -3.31
C GLY A 160 13.72 -4.55 -4.25
N GLN A 161 14.25 -3.37 -3.96
CA GLN A 161 14.17 -2.15 -4.78
C GLN A 161 12.75 -1.68 -5.10
N ALA A 162 11.77 -1.99 -4.22
CA ALA A 162 10.38 -1.62 -4.44
C ALA A 162 10.20 -0.11 -4.63
N GLN A 163 10.86 0.71 -3.78
CA GLN A 163 10.81 2.16 -3.88
C GLN A 163 11.40 2.67 -5.20
N ALA A 164 12.55 2.15 -5.62
CA ALA A 164 13.17 2.52 -6.89
C ALA A 164 12.28 2.16 -8.09
N ALA A 165 11.66 0.97 -8.05
CA ALA A 165 10.70 0.53 -9.08
C ALA A 165 9.46 1.43 -9.13
N MET A 166 8.93 1.85 -7.97
CA MET A 166 7.82 2.82 -7.91
C MET A 166 8.23 4.18 -8.48
N ILE A 167 9.37 4.74 -8.04
CA ILE A 167 9.86 6.03 -8.54
C ILE A 167 10.08 5.99 -10.07
N ALA A 168 10.65 4.91 -10.60
CA ALA A 168 10.94 4.74 -12.01
C ALA A 168 9.69 4.56 -12.88
N SER A 169 8.60 4.03 -12.32
CA SER A 169 7.40 3.68 -13.09
C SER A 169 6.56 4.90 -13.50
N ASP A 170 5.74 4.72 -14.52
CA ASP A 170 4.68 5.67 -14.87
C ASP A 170 3.41 5.40 -14.07
N VAL A 171 3.11 4.11 -13.85
CA VAL A 171 1.94 3.66 -13.09
C VAL A 171 2.34 2.50 -12.19
N VAL A 172 1.72 2.39 -11.04
CA VAL A 172 1.92 1.29 -10.09
C VAL A 172 0.62 0.48 -9.98
N LEU A 173 0.71 -0.85 -10.14
CA LEU A 173 -0.35 -1.77 -9.76
C LEU A 173 0.07 -2.50 -8.48
N LEU A 174 -0.69 -2.34 -7.41
CA LEU A 174 -0.29 -2.89 -6.11
C LEU A 174 -1.45 -3.58 -5.38
N ALA A 175 -1.10 -4.55 -4.53
CA ALA A 175 -1.98 -5.03 -3.49
C ALA A 175 -2.03 -3.98 -2.36
N SER A 176 -3.16 -3.87 -1.69
CA SER A 176 -3.36 -2.90 -0.60
C SER A 176 -2.29 -3.01 0.50
N GLY A 177 -2.09 -1.94 1.28
CA GLY A 177 -1.16 -1.89 2.41
C GLY A 177 -0.26 -0.67 2.41
N THR A 178 0.90 -0.75 3.09
CA THR A 178 1.89 0.33 3.16
C THR A 178 2.47 0.72 1.80
N ALA A 179 2.48 -0.20 0.84
CA ALA A 179 2.91 0.07 -0.53
C ALA A 179 2.09 1.17 -1.22
N ALA A 180 0.81 1.34 -0.86
CA ALA A 180 -0.01 2.42 -1.38
C ALA A 180 0.45 3.80 -0.87
N LEU A 181 0.88 3.88 0.39
CA LEU A 181 1.48 5.10 0.95
C LEU A 181 2.83 5.40 0.27
N GLU A 182 3.67 4.39 0.08
CA GLU A 182 4.95 4.57 -0.61
C GLU A 182 4.76 5.06 -2.05
N ALA A 183 3.82 4.47 -2.81
CA ALA A 183 3.53 4.88 -4.18
C ALA A 183 3.00 6.32 -4.25
N MET A 184 2.16 6.73 -3.27
CA MET A 184 1.70 8.11 -3.13
C MET A 184 2.86 9.07 -2.87
N LEU A 185 3.75 8.73 -1.94
CA LEU A 185 4.94 9.54 -1.63
C LEU A 185 5.92 9.57 -2.82
N CYS A 186 6.02 8.50 -3.61
CA CYS A 186 6.77 8.47 -4.86
C CYS A 186 6.09 9.28 -5.99
N LYS A 187 4.93 9.91 -5.74
CA LYS A 187 4.17 10.72 -6.71
C LYS A 187 3.80 9.95 -7.97
N ARG A 188 3.36 8.68 -7.80
CA ARG A 188 2.96 7.83 -8.93
C ARG A 188 1.47 7.54 -8.90
N PRO A 189 0.77 7.68 -10.05
CA PRO A 189 -0.58 7.18 -10.19
C PRO A 189 -0.57 5.68 -9.95
N MET A 190 -1.63 5.18 -9.34
CA MET A 190 -1.69 3.78 -8.95
C MET A 190 -3.09 3.19 -9.14
N VAL A 191 -3.11 1.87 -9.24
CA VAL A 191 -4.33 1.07 -9.17
C VAL A 191 -4.16 0.06 -8.03
N ILE A 192 -5.15 -0.03 -7.16
CA ILE A 192 -5.14 -0.95 -6.05
C ILE A 192 -6.04 -2.14 -6.38
N GLY A 193 -5.43 -3.33 -6.44
CA GLY A 193 -6.14 -4.58 -6.61
C GLY A 193 -5.99 -5.43 -5.35
N HIS A 194 -7.08 -5.83 -4.70
CA HIS A 194 -6.97 -6.63 -3.48
C HIS A 194 -8.04 -7.70 -3.38
N ARG A 195 -7.59 -8.91 -3.01
CA ARG A 195 -8.44 -10.04 -2.64
C ARG A 195 -7.98 -10.63 -1.33
N ILE A 196 -8.89 -10.79 -0.40
CA ILE A 196 -8.70 -11.61 0.80
C ILE A 196 -9.24 -13.02 0.57
N SER A 197 -8.92 -13.97 1.45
CA SER A 197 -9.47 -15.32 1.32
C SER A 197 -11.01 -15.28 1.35
N GLY A 198 -11.66 -16.14 0.55
CA GLY A 198 -13.13 -16.15 0.45
C GLY A 198 -13.82 -16.34 1.81
N LEU A 199 -13.24 -17.18 2.69
CA LEU A 199 -13.75 -17.38 4.04
C LEU A 199 -13.65 -16.09 4.88
N THR A 200 -12.49 -15.41 4.84
CA THR A 200 -12.30 -14.13 5.54
C THR A 200 -13.26 -13.08 5.01
N TYR A 201 -13.44 -13.01 3.69
CA TYR A 201 -14.37 -12.06 3.07
C TYR A 201 -15.81 -12.30 3.46
N ALA A 202 -16.25 -13.56 3.47
CA ALA A 202 -17.60 -13.93 3.92
C ALA A 202 -17.86 -13.51 5.37
N ILE A 203 -16.89 -13.70 6.26
CA ILE A 203 -16.96 -13.26 7.66
C ILE A 203 -17.03 -11.73 7.75
N VAL A 204 -16.12 -11.03 7.07
CA VAL A 204 -16.05 -9.56 7.07
C VAL A 204 -17.36 -8.95 6.56
N LYS A 205 -17.94 -9.54 5.50
CA LYS A 205 -19.20 -9.10 4.91
C LYS A 205 -20.39 -9.40 5.83
N ALA A 206 -20.43 -10.61 6.41
CA ALA A 206 -21.52 -11.02 7.30
C ALA A 206 -21.61 -10.18 8.59
N PHE A 207 -20.48 -9.76 9.12
CA PHE A 207 -20.40 -8.97 10.36
C PHE A 207 -20.31 -7.45 10.12
N GLY A 208 -20.35 -6.97 8.87
CA GLY A 208 -20.30 -5.54 8.54
C GLY A 208 -19.03 -4.86 9.05
N LEU A 209 -17.89 -5.56 9.05
CA LEU A 209 -16.65 -5.07 9.64
C LEU A 209 -15.94 -4.00 8.79
N LEU A 210 -16.32 -3.85 7.52
CA LEU A 210 -15.82 -2.76 6.65
C LEU A 210 -16.61 -1.50 6.96
N LYS A 211 -16.07 -0.63 7.79
CA LYS A 211 -16.68 0.66 8.17
C LYS A 211 -16.20 1.82 7.30
N SER A 212 -15.08 1.69 6.63
CA SER A 212 -14.53 2.73 5.77
C SER A 212 -15.02 2.57 4.34
N ALA A 213 -15.38 3.70 3.72
CA ALA A 213 -15.70 3.76 2.28
C ALA A 213 -14.46 3.47 1.42
N HIS A 214 -13.25 3.68 1.96
CA HIS A 214 -11.96 3.49 1.31
C HIS A 214 -11.08 2.54 2.10
N VAL A 215 -10.26 1.79 1.38
CA VAL A 215 -9.35 0.78 1.97
C VAL A 215 -7.89 1.23 1.88
N SER A 216 -7.55 2.02 0.89
CA SER A 216 -6.19 2.52 0.69
C SER A 216 -5.94 3.83 1.42
N LEU A 217 -4.70 4.00 1.89
CA LEU A 217 -4.29 5.22 2.58
C LEU A 217 -4.44 6.49 1.73
N PRO A 218 -4.12 6.52 0.42
CA PRO A 218 -4.37 7.72 -0.40
C PRO A 218 -5.83 8.19 -0.35
N ASN A 219 -6.78 7.29 -0.57
CA ASN A 219 -8.20 7.64 -0.56
C ASN A 219 -8.72 7.99 0.84
N VAL A 220 -8.23 7.29 1.88
CA VAL A 220 -8.59 7.58 3.28
C VAL A 220 -8.07 8.96 3.70
N LEU A 221 -6.84 9.32 3.34
CA LEU A 221 -6.24 10.61 3.67
C LEU A 221 -6.93 11.77 2.93
N ALA A 222 -7.30 11.54 1.68
CA ALA A 222 -8.02 12.53 0.88
C ALA A 222 -9.50 12.67 1.29
N GLY A 223 -10.09 11.62 1.88
CA GLY A 223 -11.52 11.58 2.15
C GLY A 223 -12.39 11.35 0.91
N GLU A 224 -11.78 11.05 -0.22
CA GLU A 224 -12.41 10.81 -1.52
C GLU A 224 -11.67 9.76 -2.34
N THR A 225 -12.24 9.34 -3.46
CA THR A 225 -11.60 8.37 -4.36
C THR A 225 -10.62 9.07 -5.30
N LEU A 226 -9.36 9.16 -4.92
CA LEU A 226 -8.27 9.66 -5.77
C LEU A 226 -7.73 8.58 -6.71
N VAL A 227 -7.68 7.35 -6.25
CA VAL A 227 -7.14 6.22 -7.00
C VAL A 227 -8.11 5.05 -7.03
N PRO A 228 -8.19 4.27 -8.13
CA PRO A 228 -9.07 3.12 -8.22
C PRO A 228 -8.74 2.03 -7.19
N GLU A 229 -9.75 1.56 -6.46
CA GLU A 229 -9.69 0.41 -5.56
C GLU A 229 -10.57 -0.71 -6.12
N LEU A 230 -9.95 -1.72 -6.70
CA LEU A 230 -10.63 -2.89 -7.27
C LEU A 230 -10.52 -4.05 -6.28
N LEU A 231 -11.60 -4.28 -5.54
CA LEU A 231 -11.62 -5.22 -4.41
C LEU A 231 -12.41 -6.47 -4.77
N GLN A 232 -11.97 -7.62 -4.27
CA GLN A 232 -12.67 -8.90 -4.37
C GLN A 232 -13.13 -9.24 -5.80
N ASP A 233 -14.44 -9.20 -6.05
CA ASP A 233 -15.06 -9.56 -7.34
C ASP A 233 -14.75 -8.52 -8.43
N ASP A 234 -14.50 -7.26 -8.06
CA ASP A 234 -14.10 -6.20 -8.99
C ASP A 234 -12.61 -6.28 -9.38
N CYS A 235 -11.80 -7.02 -8.60
CA CYS A 235 -10.38 -7.22 -8.88
C CYS A 235 -10.19 -8.25 -10.01
N THR A 236 -10.69 -7.93 -11.21
CA THR A 236 -10.54 -8.76 -12.41
C THR A 236 -9.43 -8.24 -13.31
N PRO A 237 -8.81 -9.08 -14.17
CA PRO A 237 -7.82 -8.61 -15.13
C PRO A 237 -8.37 -7.51 -16.05
N ALA A 238 -9.63 -7.58 -16.46
CA ALA A 238 -10.26 -6.59 -17.34
C ALA A 238 -10.44 -5.23 -16.63
N ASN A 239 -10.93 -5.23 -15.39
CA ASN A 239 -11.11 -3.99 -14.64
C ASN A 239 -9.77 -3.34 -14.27
N LEU A 240 -8.79 -4.15 -13.86
CA LEU A 240 -7.42 -3.68 -13.59
C LEU A 240 -6.79 -3.07 -14.85
N HIS A 241 -6.92 -3.76 -16.01
CA HIS A 241 -6.45 -3.26 -17.29
C HIS A 241 -7.11 -1.91 -17.65
N ALA A 242 -8.43 -1.81 -17.53
CA ALA A 242 -9.15 -0.58 -17.83
C ALA A 242 -8.66 0.61 -16.98
N ALA A 243 -8.47 0.39 -15.68
CA ALA A 243 -7.96 1.41 -14.77
C ALA A 243 -6.50 1.79 -15.07
N LEU A 244 -5.62 0.81 -15.34
CA LEU A 244 -4.22 1.05 -15.72
C LEU A 244 -4.14 1.83 -17.04
N ARG A 245 -4.91 1.41 -18.04
CA ARG A 245 -4.95 2.06 -19.35
C ARG A 245 -5.36 3.53 -19.26
N HIS A 246 -6.29 3.88 -18.35
CA HIS A 246 -6.66 5.26 -18.09
C HIS A 246 -5.44 6.09 -17.71
N TRP A 247 -4.65 5.67 -16.72
CA TRP A 247 -3.45 6.37 -16.30
C TRP A 247 -2.37 6.51 -17.38
N PHE A 248 -2.22 5.52 -18.26
CA PHE A 248 -1.25 5.60 -19.37
C PHE A 248 -1.71 6.51 -20.52
N ARG A 249 -2.99 6.84 -20.62
CA ARG A 249 -3.56 7.63 -21.73
C ARG A 249 -3.98 9.03 -21.37
N ASP A 250 -4.22 9.28 -20.10
CA ASP A 250 -4.76 10.54 -19.60
C ASP A 250 -3.71 11.28 -18.75
N ALA A 251 -2.87 12.07 -19.44
CA ALA A 251 -1.84 12.87 -18.78
C ALA A 251 -2.44 13.96 -17.88
N ASP A 252 -3.64 14.47 -18.20
CA ASP A 252 -4.31 15.49 -17.41
C ASP A 252 -4.80 14.89 -16.08
N ALA A 253 -5.34 13.67 -16.10
CA ALA A 253 -5.71 12.94 -14.89
C ALA A 253 -4.48 12.67 -14.00
N VAL A 254 -3.32 12.31 -14.59
CA VAL A 254 -2.08 12.12 -13.84
C VAL A 254 -1.61 13.44 -13.22
N ALA A 255 -1.65 14.54 -13.98
CA ALA A 255 -1.26 15.87 -13.51
C ALA A 255 -2.18 16.35 -12.36
N ALA A 256 -3.45 16.03 -12.40
CA ALA A 256 -4.43 16.38 -11.36
C ALA A 256 -4.15 15.71 -10.00
N LEU A 257 -3.46 14.54 -9.98
CA LEU A 257 -3.06 13.87 -8.73
C LEU A 257 -1.85 14.53 -8.04
N GLN A 258 -1.05 15.32 -8.75
CA GLN A 258 0.24 15.82 -8.25
C GLN A 258 0.16 16.91 -7.18
N PRO A 259 -0.87 17.76 -7.12
CA PRO A 259 -1.01 18.78 -6.05
C PRO A 259 -1.44 18.20 -4.70
N THR A 260 -1.96 16.98 -4.68
CA THR A 260 -2.43 16.29 -3.47
C THR A 260 -1.36 15.37 -2.91
#